data_67db592e71b3ae3044425384335203fb
#
_entry.id   67db592e71b3ae3044425384335203fb
#
_cell.length_a   1.000
_cell.length_b   1.000
_cell.length_c   1.000
_cell.angle_alpha   90.00
_cell.angle_beta   90.00
_cell.angle_gamma   90.00
#
_symmetry.space_group_name_H-M   'P 1'
#
loop_
_entity.id
_entity.type
_entity.pdbx_description
1 polymer ?
#
loop_
_entity_poly.entity_id
_entity_poly.type
_entity_poly.pdbx_seq_one_letter_code
_entity_poly.pdbx_strand_id
1 'polypeptide(L)'
;SSAASDVYKRQVECVERECDPLTINLVVADESRTEKTICLAVSPSLKAYGIPGRARLFEVVQKVKQINKERRSRIAGGVFTGKSANAEELKKDPTLELTYIAAPPRMALYMEKSNQIYDIYLKYVAPEDMHVYSVDEVFMDVTHYLKTYQMSARELAEKMIRDVLKETGVTATAGIGTNLYLCKVAMDIVAKHVTPDANGVRIAELDEMSYRRLLWDHRPLTVSYNTSPSPR
;
A
#
# COMPACT_ATOMS: atom_id res chain seq x y z
N SER A 1 0.87 -8.46 -6.67
CA SER A 1 1.76 -7.33 -6.99
C SER A 1 1.00 -6.04 -7.28
N SER A 2 -0.16 -6.05 -7.96
CA SER A 2 -0.88 -4.80 -8.25
C SER A 2 -1.37 -4.07 -7.00
N ALA A 3 -1.76 -4.80 -5.95
CA ALA A 3 -2.26 -4.18 -4.71
C ALA A 3 -1.15 -3.50 -3.89
N ALA A 4 0.08 -4.01 -3.91
CA ALA A 4 1.22 -3.39 -3.25
C ALA A 4 1.60 -2.08 -3.97
N SER A 5 1.70 -2.12 -5.31
CA SER A 5 1.97 -0.94 -6.13
C SER A 5 0.92 0.17 -5.93
N ASP A 6 -0.35 -0.20 -5.74
CA ASP A 6 -1.42 0.76 -5.46
C ASP A 6 -1.23 1.44 -4.09
N VAL A 7 -0.81 0.68 -3.06
CA VAL A 7 -0.52 1.22 -1.72
C VAL A 7 0.67 2.18 -1.77
N TYR A 8 1.76 1.78 -2.43
CA TYR A 8 2.96 2.58 -2.58
C TYR A 8 2.69 3.94 -3.24
N LYS A 9 2.07 3.94 -4.44
CA LYS A 9 1.75 5.18 -5.17
C LYS A 9 0.91 6.13 -4.32
N ARG A 10 -0.10 5.60 -3.63
CA ARG A 10 -0.92 6.40 -2.73
C ARG A 10 -0.11 7.01 -1.60
N GLN A 11 0.77 6.23 -0.95
CA GLN A 11 1.61 6.74 0.12
C GLN A 11 2.52 7.88 -0.36
N VAL A 12 3.17 7.71 -1.51
CA VAL A 12 4.01 8.77 -2.11
C VAL A 12 3.18 10.04 -2.36
N GLU A 13 1.98 9.91 -2.92
CA GLU A 13 1.11 11.06 -3.15
C GLU A 13 0.65 11.74 -1.85
N CYS A 14 0.44 10.95 -0.78
CA CYS A 14 0.08 11.49 0.53
C CYS A 14 1.26 12.20 1.21
N VAL A 15 2.47 11.63 1.14
CA VAL A 15 3.68 12.27 1.66
C VAL A 15 3.93 13.62 1.00
N GLU A 16 3.84 13.68 -0.32
CA GLU A 16 4.03 14.93 -1.08
C GLU A 16 2.95 16.00 -0.79
N ARG A 17 1.80 15.60 -0.31
CA ARG A 17 0.68 16.50 0.07
C ARG A 17 0.55 16.71 1.57
N GLU A 18 1.50 16.17 2.35
CA GLU A 18 1.49 16.25 3.82
C GLU A 18 0.15 15.79 4.43
N CYS A 19 -0.44 14.73 3.87
CA CYS A 19 -1.70 14.16 4.35
C CYS A 19 -1.54 12.72 4.83
N ASP A 20 -2.38 12.33 5.80
CA ASP A 20 -2.37 10.96 6.33
C ASP A 20 -3.01 9.99 5.33
N PRO A 21 -2.25 8.98 4.85
CA PRO A 21 -2.75 8.00 3.89
C PRO A 21 -3.89 7.10 4.41
N LEU A 22 -4.14 7.08 5.72
CA LEU A 22 -5.21 6.27 6.31
C LEU A 22 -6.54 7.01 6.39
N THR A 23 -6.51 8.33 6.57
CA THR A 23 -7.70 9.16 6.80
C THR A 23 -8.11 10.00 5.60
N ILE A 24 -7.19 10.28 4.68
CA ILE A 24 -7.50 11.09 3.51
C ILE A 24 -8.29 10.31 2.44
N ASN A 25 -9.32 10.91 1.89
CA ASN A 25 -10.01 10.42 0.71
C ASN A 25 -9.21 10.80 -0.53
N LEU A 26 -8.52 9.84 -1.13
CA LEU A 26 -7.65 10.06 -2.27
C LEU A 26 -7.74 8.90 -3.26
N VAL A 27 -7.78 9.25 -4.54
CA VAL A 27 -7.55 8.31 -5.65
C VAL A 27 -6.35 8.77 -6.47
N VAL A 28 -5.59 7.82 -7.01
CA VAL A 28 -4.55 8.10 -8.00
C VAL A 28 -5.15 7.82 -9.37
N ALA A 29 -5.54 8.88 -10.07
CA ALA A 29 -6.19 8.79 -11.38
C ALA A 29 -5.95 10.06 -12.20
N ASP A 30 -5.90 9.91 -13.51
CA ASP A 30 -5.78 11.02 -14.45
C ASP A 30 -7.17 11.46 -14.90
N GLU A 31 -7.68 12.52 -14.29
CA GLU A 31 -9.00 13.11 -14.63
C GLU A 31 -9.01 13.79 -16.00
N SER A 32 -7.85 14.14 -16.55
CA SER A 32 -7.75 14.82 -17.85
C SER A 32 -8.09 13.91 -19.03
N ARG A 33 -8.06 12.60 -18.86
CA ARG A 33 -8.30 11.63 -19.92
C ARG A 33 -9.79 11.38 -20.12
N THR A 34 -10.36 10.46 -19.38
CA THR A 34 -11.79 10.12 -19.47
C THR A 34 -12.29 9.62 -18.12
N GLU A 35 -13.58 9.75 -17.86
CA GLU A 35 -14.23 9.18 -16.67
C GLU A 35 -14.15 7.63 -16.62
N LYS A 36 -13.81 6.97 -17.73
CA LYS A 36 -13.59 5.52 -17.81
C LYS A 36 -12.20 5.10 -17.33
N THR A 37 -11.32 6.06 -17.02
CA THR A 37 -9.96 5.80 -16.51
C THR A 37 -10.03 4.98 -15.24
N ILE A 38 -9.19 3.94 -15.16
CA ILE A 38 -9.06 3.11 -13.95
C ILE A 38 -8.20 3.84 -12.95
N CYS A 39 -8.67 3.95 -11.71
CA CYS A 39 -7.87 4.44 -10.60
C CYS A 39 -6.72 3.47 -10.33
N LEU A 40 -5.50 3.97 -10.34
CA LEU A 40 -4.31 3.19 -9.99
C LEU A 40 -4.21 2.92 -8.49
N ALA A 41 -4.84 3.76 -7.67
CA ALA A 41 -4.97 3.54 -6.24
C ALA A 41 -6.23 4.22 -5.69
N VAL A 42 -6.80 3.63 -4.64
CA VAL A 42 -7.93 4.16 -3.88
C VAL A 42 -7.60 4.08 -2.40
N SER A 43 -7.84 5.16 -1.65
CA SER A 43 -7.53 5.21 -0.22
C SER A 43 -8.39 4.24 0.62
N PRO A 44 -7.90 3.79 1.78
CA PRO A 44 -8.69 2.94 2.69
C PRO A 44 -10.00 3.60 3.13
N SER A 45 -9.96 4.90 3.35
CA SER A 45 -11.14 5.70 3.72
C SER A 45 -12.24 5.64 2.64
N LEU A 46 -11.87 5.72 1.35
CA LEU A 46 -12.82 5.55 0.24
C LEU A 46 -13.27 4.09 0.07
N LYS A 47 -12.37 3.13 0.29
CA LYS A 47 -12.72 1.69 0.28
C LYS A 47 -13.74 1.35 1.35
N ALA A 48 -13.71 2.02 2.51
CA ALA A 48 -14.70 1.84 3.57
C ALA A 48 -16.14 2.21 3.13
N TYR A 49 -16.29 3.05 2.10
CA TYR A 49 -17.57 3.34 1.48
C TYR A 49 -17.96 2.34 0.37
N GLY A 50 -17.19 1.26 0.18
CA GLY A 50 -17.47 0.24 -0.82
C GLY A 50 -16.91 0.55 -2.22
N ILE A 51 -15.99 1.50 -2.34
CA ILE A 51 -15.30 1.79 -3.61
C ILE A 51 -14.16 0.77 -3.80
N PRO A 52 -14.13 -0.02 -4.89
CA PRO A 52 -13.10 -1.03 -5.10
C PRO A 52 -11.72 -0.39 -5.37
N GLY A 53 -10.63 -1.12 -5.08
CA GLY A 53 -9.26 -0.62 -5.22
C GLY A 53 -8.86 -0.23 -6.64
N ARG A 54 -9.55 -0.81 -7.67
CA ARG A 54 -9.37 -0.52 -9.09
C ARG A 54 -10.65 0.00 -9.73
N ALA A 55 -11.41 0.80 -9.00
CA ALA A 55 -12.59 1.46 -9.52
C ALA A 55 -12.25 2.30 -10.76
N ARG A 56 -13.19 2.42 -11.67
CA ARG A 56 -13.14 3.45 -12.69
C ARG A 56 -13.51 4.79 -12.07
N LEU A 57 -12.98 5.87 -12.59
CA LEU A 57 -13.19 7.20 -12.03
C LEU A 57 -14.68 7.56 -11.93
N PHE A 58 -15.50 7.22 -12.94
CA PHE A 58 -16.93 7.46 -12.92
C PHE A 58 -17.64 6.73 -11.76
N GLU A 59 -17.16 5.53 -11.38
CA GLU A 59 -17.73 4.76 -10.25
C GLU A 59 -17.44 5.48 -8.92
N VAL A 60 -16.25 6.07 -8.79
CA VAL A 60 -15.91 6.92 -7.64
C VAL A 60 -16.83 8.13 -7.57
N VAL A 61 -17.01 8.85 -8.69
CA VAL A 61 -17.89 10.03 -8.79
C VAL A 61 -19.33 9.67 -8.42
N GLN A 62 -19.85 8.59 -8.99
CA GLN A 62 -21.22 8.14 -8.70
C GLN A 62 -21.40 7.76 -7.22
N LYS A 63 -20.43 7.03 -6.66
CA LYS A 63 -20.50 6.61 -5.26
C LYS A 63 -20.43 7.80 -4.32
N VAL A 64 -19.55 8.77 -4.57
CA VAL A 64 -19.45 10.00 -3.78
C VAL A 64 -20.76 10.80 -3.87
N LYS A 65 -21.37 10.92 -5.05
CA LYS A 65 -22.70 11.56 -5.20
C LYS A 65 -23.78 10.86 -4.38
N GLN A 66 -23.79 9.52 -4.40
CA GLN A 66 -24.74 8.73 -3.61
C GLN A 66 -24.55 8.98 -2.12
N ILE A 67 -23.30 8.91 -1.62
CA ILE A 67 -22.97 9.15 -0.21
C ILE A 67 -23.40 10.56 0.20
N ASN A 68 -23.11 11.56 -0.62
CA ASN A 68 -23.49 12.94 -0.34
C ASN A 68 -25.01 13.15 -0.35
N LYS A 69 -25.76 12.43 -1.20
CA LYS A 69 -27.24 12.43 -1.15
C LYS A 69 -27.74 11.88 0.19
N GLU A 70 -27.16 10.78 0.67
CA GLU A 70 -27.50 10.18 1.97
C GLU A 70 -27.08 11.09 3.15
N ARG A 71 -25.90 11.70 3.10
CA ARG A 71 -25.46 12.66 4.12
C ARG A 71 -26.39 13.88 4.17
N ARG A 72 -26.71 14.46 3.02
CA ARG A 72 -27.60 15.63 2.90
C ARG A 72 -28.99 15.36 3.46
N SER A 73 -29.55 14.17 3.26
CA SER A 73 -30.89 13.82 3.80
C SER A 73 -30.96 13.77 5.32
N ARG A 74 -29.80 13.71 6.00
CA ARG A 74 -29.72 13.71 7.48
C ARG A 74 -29.46 15.08 8.07
N ILE A 75 -29.27 16.11 7.24
CA ILE A 75 -29.02 17.49 7.70
C ILE A 75 -30.33 18.24 7.75
N ALA A 76 -30.59 18.90 8.87
CA ALA A 76 -31.72 19.81 8.98
C ALA A 76 -31.58 20.95 7.95
N GLY A 77 -32.56 21.10 7.08
CA GLY A 77 -32.51 22.06 5.95
C GLY A 77 -31.75 21.57 4.71
N GLY A 78 -31.11 20.38 4.73
CA GLY A 78 -30.55 19.74 3.56
C GLY A 78 -29.37 20.47 2.89
N VAL A 79 -28.67 21.35 3.61
CA VAL A 79 -27.56 22.15 3.08
C VAL A 79 -26.28 21.82 3.83
N PHE A 80 -25.20 21.53 3.10
CA PHE A 80 -23.88 21.34 3.69
C PHE A 80 -23.29 22.66 4.19
N THR A 81 -22.61 22.63 5.34
CA THR A 81 -21.91 23.78 5.93
C THR A 81 -20.49 23.96 5.38
N GLY A 82 -19.93 22.92 4.76
CA GLY A 82 -18.60 22.90 4.20
C GLY A 82 -18.33 21.59 3.47
N LYS A 83 -17.07 21.31 3.19
CA LYS A 83 -16.63 20.07 2.54
C LYS A 83 -15.32 19.59 3.13
N SER A 84 -15.08 18.29 3.16
CA SER A 84 -13.81 17.70 3.58
C SER A 84 -13.47 16.44 2.80
N ALA A 85 -12.18 16.24 2.58
CA ALA A 85 -11.60 14.98 2.10
C ALA A 85 -11.02 14.12 3.23
N ASN A 86 -11.13 14.55 4.49
CA ASN A 86 -10.63 13.80 5.63
C ASN A 86 -11.75 12.99 6.28
N ALA A 87 -11.57 11.66 6.37
CA ALA A 87 -12.57 10.75 6.91
C ALA A 87 -12.90 11.01 8.39
N GLU A 88 -11.90 11.43 9.19
CA GLU A 88 -12.13 11.73 10.60
C GLU A 88 -12.93 13.03 10.80
N GLU A 89 -12.69 14.05 9.97
CA GLU A 89 -13.51 15.26 9.96
C GLU A 89 -14.95 14.97 9.55
N LEU A 90 -15.11 14.18 8.47
CA LEU A 90 -16.44 13.78 7.99
C LEU A 90 -17.21 12.93 9.00
N LYS A 91 -16.50 12.19 9.87
CA LYS A 91 -17.10 11.41 10.96
C LYS A 91 -17.51 12.29 12.13
N LYS A 92 -16.69 13.30 12.46
CA LYS A 92 -16.95 14.25 13.55
C LYS A 92 -18.06 15.23 13.20
N ASP A 93 -18.12 15.68 11.96
CA ASP A 93 -19.11 16.64 11.48
C ASP A 93 -19.93 16.07 10.31
N PRO A 94 -21.16 15.59 10.60
CA PRO A 94 -22.05 15.07 9.57
C PRO A 94 -22.55 16.13 8.57
N THR A 95 -22.39 17.42 8.86
CA THR A 95 -22.85 18.51 7.99
C THR A 95 -21.87 18.83 6.85
N LEU A 96 -20.69 18.20 6.86
CA LEU A 96 -19.71 18.36 5.79
C LEU A 96 -20.02 17.47 4.58
N GLU A 97 -19.84 18.03 3.40
CA GLU A 97 -19.86 17.28 2.14
C GLU A 97 -18.60 16.43 2.00
N LEU A 98 -18.76 15.16 1.65
CA LEU A 98 -17.64 14.29 1.35
C LEU A 98 -17.03 14.69 0.00
N THR A 99 -15.72 14.95 0.02
CA THR A 99 -14.90 15.15 -1.19
C THR A 99 -13.71 14.19 -1.18
N TYR A 100 -13.00 14.15 -2.29
CA TYR A 100 -11.77 13.38 -2.43
C TYR A 100 -10.75 14.13 -3.28
N ILE A 101 -9.48 13.75 -3.15
CA ILE A 101 -8.38 14.26 -3.96
C ILE A 101 -8.15 13.28 -5.12
N ALA A 102 -8.20 13.76 -6.35
CA ALA A 102 -7.73 13.01 -7.52
C ALA A 102 -6.28 13.42 -7.80
N ALA A 103 -5.34 12.53 -7.50
CA ALA A 103 -3.92 12.76 -7.74
C ALA A 103 -3.55 12.19 -9.12
N PRO A 104 -3.07 12.99 -10.07
CA PRO A 104 -2.58 12.46 -11.34
C PRO A 104 -1.36 11.56 -11.12
N PRO A 105 -1.24 10.43 -11.85
CA PRO A 105 -0.09 9.55 -11.73
C PRO A 105 1.21 10.25 -12.11
N ARG A 106 2.21 10.16 -11.24
CA ARG A 106 3.53 10.79 -11.41
C ARG A 106 4.64 9.75 -11.39
N MET A 107 4.79 8.98 -12.49
CA MET A 107 5.73 7.85 -12.54
C MET A 107 7.18 8.24 -12.24
N ALA A 108 7.64 9.40 -12.69
CA ALA A 108 8.98 9.89 -12.39
C ALA A 108 9.21 10.07 -10.88
N LEU A 109 8.23 10.65 -10.19
CA LEU A 109 8.27 10.80 -8.72
C LEU A 109 8.28 9.44 -8.01
N TYR A 110 7.47 8.48 -8.48
CA TYR A 110 7.46 7.14 -7.87
C TYR A 110 8.79 6.42 -8.05
N MET A 111 9.43 6.57 -9.21
CA MET A 111 10.76 6.02 -9.44
C MET A 111 11.83 6.70 -8.58
N GLU A 112 11.76 8.02 -8.45
CA GLU A 112 12.67 8.80 -7.59
C GLU A 112 12.59 8.33 -6.13
N LYS A 113 11.37 8.23 -5.59
CA LYS A 113 11.15 7.71 -4.22
C LYS A 113 11.59 6.25 -4.07
N SER A 114 11.38 5.42 -5.09
CA SER A 114 11.86 4.04 -5.12
C SER A 114 13.39 3.98 -5.04
N ASN A 115 14.09 4.83 -5.79
CA ASN A 115 15.55 4.91 -5.74
C ASN A 115 16.03 5.38 -4.37
N GLN A 116 15.39 6.37 -3.75
CA GLN A 116 15.71 6.80 -2.38
C GLN A 116 15.58 5.65 -1.37
N ILE A 117 14.52 4.85 -1.49
CA ILE A 117 14.31 3.67 -0.64
C ILE A 117 15.39 2.61 -0.90
N TYR A 118 15.74 2.38 -2.17
CA TYR A 118 16.81 1.46 -2.55
C TYR A 118 18.16 1.89 -1.96
N ASP A 119 18.48 3.17 -1.99
CA ASP A 119 19.72 3.72 -1.40
C ASP A 119 19.76 3.52 0.13
N ILE A 120 18.61 3.52 0.80
CA ILE A 120 18.53 3.18 2.22
C ILE A 120 18.86 1.70 2.44
N TYR A 121 18.34 0.81 1.61
CA TYR A 121 18.63 -0.63 1.69
C TYR A 121 20.10 -0.94 1.42
N LEU A 122 20.77 -0.20 0.54
CA LEU A 122 22.21 -0.32 0.28
C LEU A 122 23.10 -0.02 1.50
N LYS A 123 22.57 0.65 2.52
CA LYS A 123 23.28 0.82 3.80
C LYS A 123 23.40 -0.48 4.59
N TYR A 124 22.59 -1.49 4.26
CA TYR A 124 22.44 -2.74 4.99
C TYR A 124 22.88 -3.97 4.21
N VAL A 125 22.58 -4.02 2.92
CA VAL A 125 22.75 -5.18 2.05
C VAL A 125 23.49 -4.76 0.79
N ALA A 126 24.45 -5.55 0.35
CA ALA A 126 25.18 -5.28 -0.89
C ALA A 126 24.28 -5.46 -2.12
N PRO A 127 24.51 -4.73 -3.20
CA PRO A 127 23.66 -4.78 -4.40
C PRO A 127 23.60 -6.17 -5.04
N GLU A 128 24.63 -7.02 -4.89
CA GLU A 128 24.67 -8.40 -5.39
C GLU A 128 23.64 -9.30 -4.71
N ASP A 129 23.29 -9.01 -3.46
CA ASP A 129 22.32 -9.76 -2.66
C ASP A 129 20.91 -9.16 -2.72
N MET A 130 20.71 -8.17 -3.60
CA MET A 130 19.43 -7.53 -3.82
C MET A 130 18.91 -7.77 -5.24
N HIS A 131 17.61 -8.03 -5.35
CA HIS A 131 16.91 -8.14 -6.62
C HIS A 131 15.70 -7.19 -6.65
N VAL A 132 15.78 -6.15 -7.47
CA VAL A 132 14.66 -5.23 -7.71
C VAL A 132 13.62 -5.93 -8.57
N TYR A 133 12.50 -6.29 -7.97
CA TYR A 133 11.41 -6.99 -8.64
C TYR A 133 10.44 -6.02 -9.35
N SER A 134 10.17 -4.88 -8.72
CA SER A 134 9.33 -3.81 -9.27
C SER A 134 9.69 -2.46 -8.63
N VAL A 135 8.98 -1.39 -9.02
CA VAL A 135 9.16 -0.05 -8.46
C VAL A 135 8.94 0.03 -6.95
N ASP A 136 8.23 -0.93 -6.38
CA ASP A 136 7.81 -0.97 -4.97
C ASP A 136 8.17 -2.26 -4.25
N GLU A 137 8.89 -3.17 -4.92
CA GLU A 137 9.26 -4.47 -4.35
C GLU A 137 10.73 -4.80 -4.63
N VAL A 138 11.44 -5.20 -3.57
CA VAL A 138 12.82 -5.66 -3.63
C VAL A 138 12.96 -6.95 -2.81
N PHE A 139 13.69 -7.92 -3.34
CA PHE A 139 14.12 -9.12 -2.61
C PHE A 139 15.56 -8.94 -2.14
N MET A 140 15.86 -9.44 -0.94
CA MET A 140 17.19 -9.37 -0.35
C MET A 140 17.55 -10.72 0.26
N ASP A 141 18.72 -11.25 -0.06
CA ASP A 141 19.31 -12.35 0.71
C ASP A 141 20.11 -11.77 1.88
N VAL A 142 19.55 -11.93 3.07
CA VAL A 142 20.15 -11.40 4.31
C VAL A 142 20.91 -12.45 5.11
N THR A 143 21.03 -13.68 4.60
CA THR A 143 21.59 -14.83 5.33
C THR A 143 22.96 -14.54 5.92
N HIS A 144 23.87 -13.97 5.17
CA HIS A 144 25.23 -13.66 5.61
C HIS A 144 25.32 -12.43 6.51
N TYR A 145 24.32 -11.55 6.46
CA TYR A 145 24.32 -10.29 7.23
C TYR A 145 23.84 -10.46 8.67
N LEU A 146 23.00 -11.46 8.93
CA LEU A 146 22.41 -11.68 10.27
C LEU A 146 23.47 -11.86 11.36
N LYS A 147 24.52 -12.62 11.04
CA LYS A 147 25.66 -12.82 11.96
C LYS A 147 26.47 -11.53 12.17
N THR A 148 26.68 -10.78 11.10
CA THR A 148 27.45 -9.52 11.14
C THR A 148 26.73 -8.46 11.97
N TYR A 149 25.42 -8.33 11.80
CA TYR A 149 24.61 -7.38 12.56
C TYR A 149 24.19 -7.89 13.92
N GLN A 150 24.39 -9.16 14.22
CA GLN A 150 23.91 -9.82 15.45
C GLN A 150 22.39 -9.63 15.65
N MET A 151 21.64 -9.74 14.57
CA MET A 151 20.19 -9.55 14.50
C MET A 151 19.52 -10.73 13.84
N SER A 152 18.28 -11.00 14.22
CA SER A 152 17.38 -11.85 13.45
C SER A 152 16.95 -11.15 12.14
N ALA A 153 16.44 -11.92 11.17
CA ALA A 153 15.90 -11.37 9.94
C ALA A 153 14.77 -10.37 10.19
N ARG A 154 13.94 -10.63 11.21
CA ARG A 154 12.86 -9.73 11.63
C ARG A 154 13.40 -8.41 12.16
N GLU A 155 14.36 -8.43 13.07
CA GLU A 155 14.95 -7.21 13.63
C GLU A 155 15.64 -6.36 12.56
N LEU A 156 16.33 -7.01 11.61
CA LEU A 156 16.95 -6.32 10.50
C LEU A 156 15.90 -5.70 9.57
N ALA A 157 14.83 -6.42 9.24
CA ALA A 157 13.71 -5.91 8.45
C ALA A 157 13.02 -4.73 9.13
N GLU A 158 12.74 -4.83 10.44
CA GLU A 158 12.16 -3.73 11.23
C GLU A 158 13.04 -2.47 11.19
N LYS A 159 14.35 -2.65 11.34
CA LYS A 159 15.31 -1.55 11.31
C LYS A 159 15.30 -0.86 9.95
N MET A 160 15.38 -1.62 8.86
CA MET A 160 15.33 -1.08 7.50
C MET A 160 14.02 -0.34 7.23
N ILE A 161 12.87 -0.92 7.61
CA ILE A 161 11.55 -0.30 7.42
C ILE A 161 11.43 1.01 8.20
N ARG A 162 11.94 1.05 9.44
CA ARG A 162 11.93 2.28 10.26
C ARG A 162 12.79 3.38 9.65
N ASP A 163 13.94 3.05 9.08
CA ASP A 163 14.79 4.02 8.40
C ASP A 163 14.13 4.53 7.12
N VAL A 164 13.49 3.65 6.35
CA VAL A 164 12.68 4.06 5.19
C VAL A 164 11.57 5.02 5.60
N LEU A 165 10.81 4.71 6.65
CA LEU A 165 9.75 5.58 7.15
C LEU A 165 10.30 6.94 7.60
N LYS A 166 11.41 6.93 8.34
CA LYS A 166 12.05 8.16 8.85
C LYS A 166 12.56 9.07 7.74
N GLU A 167 13.18 8.50 6.71
CA GLU A 167 13.82 9.25 5.64
C GLU A 167 12.85 9.64 4.51
N THR A 168 11.81 8.84 4.26
CA THR A 168 10.91 9.03 3.10
C THR A 168 9.45 9.29 3.46
N GLY A 169 9.05 9.02 4.71
CA GLY A 169 7.65 9.06 5.13
C GLY A 169 6.80 7.88 4.60
N VAL A 170 7.39 6.96 3.83
CA VAL A 170 6.69 5.81 3.25
C VAL A 170 6.83 4.61 4.19
N THR A 171 5.72 3.96 4.51
CA THR A 171 5.74 2.69 5.25
C THR A 171 5.97 1.52 4.31
N ALA A 172 6.69 0.51 4.76
CA ALA A 172 6.91 -0.72 4.02
C ALA A 172 6.36 -1.93 4.79
N THR A 173 6.12 -3.01 4.06
CA THR A 173 5.74 -4.32 4.58
C THR A 173 6.82 -5.32 4.20
N ALA A 174 7.20 -6.21 5.10
CA ALA A 174 8.16 -7.26 4.81
C ALA A 174 7.55 -8.65 4.93
N GLY A 175 7.98 -9.52 4.03
CA GLY A 175 7.84 -10.96 4.14
C GLY A 175 9.23 -11.59 4.33
N ILE A 176 9.36 -12.49 5.26
CA ILE A 176 10.59 -13.24 5.55
C ILE A 176 10.31 -14.72 5.27
N GLY A 177 11.20 -15.36 4.57
CA GLY A 177 11.09 -16.77 4.23
C GLY A 177 12.45 -17.41 4.02
N THR A 178 12.50 -18.74 4.14
CA THR A 178 13.70 -19.54 3.90
C THR A 178 14.09 -19.65 2.42
N ASN A 179 13.18 -19.21 1.55
CA ASN A 179 13.40 -19.07 0.11
C ASN A 179 12.53 -17.95 -0.47
N LEU A 180 12.80 -17.59 -1.72
CA LEU A 180 12.15 -16.47 -2.42
C LEU A 180 10.61 -16.64 -2.49
N TYR A 181 10.13 -17.87 -2.71
CA TYR A 181 8.69 -18.14 -2.79
C TYR A 181 8.01 -17.90 -1.45
N LEU A 182 8.53 -18.47 -0.36
CA LEU A 182 7.97 -18.29 0.97
C LEU A 182 8.03 -16.83 1.45
N CYS A 183 9.11 -16.13 1.12
CA CYS A 183 9.24 -14.70 1.36
C CYS A 183 8.12 -13.92 0.65
N LYS A 184 7.86 -14.20 -0.63
CA LYS A 184 6.80 -13.55 -1.40
C LYS A 184 5.41 -13.87 -0.86
N VAL A 185 5.15 -15.14 -0.51
CA VAL A 185 3.88 -15.56 0.10
C VAL A 185 3.67 -14.91 1.47
N ALA A 186 4.71 -14.84 2.30
CA ALA A 186 4.66 -14.16 3.59
C ALA A 186 4.23 -12.69 3.41
N MET A 187 4.82 -11.99 2.47
CA MET A 187 4.50 -10.58 2.19
C MET A 187 3.10 -10.39 1.60
N ASP A 188 2.74 -11.16 0.58
CA ASP A 188 1.51 -10.93 -0.20
C ASP A 188 0.25 -11.42 0.49
N ILE A 189 0.36 -12.45 1.33
CA ILE A 189 -0.78 -13.13 1.94
C ILE A 189 -0.76 -12.91 3.45
N VAL A 190 0.27 -13.39 4.15
CA VAL A 190 0.28 -13.44 5.61
C VAL A 190 0.37 -12.05 6.22
N ALA A 191 1.26 -11.19 5.72
CA ALA A 191 1.46 -9.85 6.24
C ALA A 191 0.20 -8.97 6.16
N LYS A 192 -0.71 -9.24 5.23
CA LYS A 192 -1.99 -8.50 5.12
C LYS A 192 -2.91 -8.73 6.32
N HIS A 193 -2.77 -9.87 6.99
CA HIS A 193 -3.57 -10.26 8.15
C HIS A 193 -2.86 -10.02 9.47
N VAL A 194 -1.59 -9.60 9.43
CA VAL A 194 -0.83 -9.21 10.64
C VAL A 194 -1.29 -7.83 11.10
N THR A 195 -1.56 -7.69 12.39
CA THR A 195 -1.82 -6.39 12.99
C THR A 195 -0.57 -5.50 12.86
N PRO A 196 -0.69 -4.30 12.29
CA PRO A 196 0.44 -3.40 12.20
C PRO A 196 0.91 -2.97 13.59
N ASP A 197 2.20 -2.69 13.72
CA ASP A 197 2.74 -2.05 14.92
C ASP A 197 2.29 -0.57 15.03
N ALA A 198 2.75 0.13 16.07
CA ALA A 198 2.42 1.54 16.31
C ALA A 198 2.84 2.48 15.16
N ASN A 199 3.77 2.06 14.30
CA ASN A 199 4.24 2.79 13.12
C ASN A 199 3.57 2.32 11.81
N GLY A 200 2.59 1.42 11.89
CA GLY A 200 1.93 0.85 10.72
C GLY A 200 2.74 -0.23 10.00
N VAL A 201 3.83 -0.71 10.60
CA VAL A 201 4.72 -1.74 10.03
C VAL A 201 4.10 -3.12 10.18
N ARG A 202 4.15 -3.92 9.11
CA ARG A 202 3.70 -5.31 9.07
C ARG A 202 4.84 -6.19 8.59
N ILE A 203 5.17 -7.21 9.39
CA ILE A 203 6.19 -8.21 9.04
C ILE A 203 5.60 -9.59 9.26
N ALA A 204 5.70 -10.44 8.25
CA ALA A 204 5.30 -11.85 8.32
C ALA A 204 6.49 -12.76 8.03
N GLU A 205 6.53 -13.90 8.67
CA GLU A 205 7.56 -14.94 8.49
C GLU A 205 6.91 -16.25 8.12
N LEU A 206 7.48 -16.94 7.14
CA LEU A 206 7.08 -18.29 6.74
C LEU A 206 8.30 -19.17 6.52
N ASP A 207 8.27 -20.34 7.15
CA ASP A 207 9.05 -21.50 6.78
C ASP A 207 8.14 -22.55 6.10
N GLU A 208 8.70 -23.67 5.69
CA GLU A 208 7.97 -24.75 5.01
C GLU A 208 6.88 -25.36 5.91
N MET A 209 7.10 -25.41 7.21
CA MET A 209 6.15 -25.99 8.16
C MET A 209 4.98 -25.06 8.42
N SER A 210 5.25 -23.78 8.66
CA SER A 210 4.21 -22.75 8.85
C SER A 210 3.42 -22.52 7.56
N TYR A 211 4.06 -22.58 6.39
CA TYR A 211 3.37 -22.54 5.11
C TYR A 211 2.36 -23.68 4.98
N ARG A 212 2.77 -24.92 5.27
CA ARG A 212 1.86 -26.09 5.22
C ARG A 212 0.70 -25.96 6.19
N ARG A 213 0.93 -25.44 7.40
CA ARG A 213 -0.12 -25.28 8.41
C ARG A 213 -1.13 -24.19 8.06
N LEU A 214 -0.65 -23.06 7.53
CA LEU A 214 -1.48 -21.86 7.34
C LEU A 214 -2.12 -21.80 5.95
N LEU A 215 -1.48 -22.38 4.93
CA LEU A 215 -1.81 -22.14 3.54
C LEU A 215 -1.94 -23.42 2.71
N TRP A 216 -2.07 -24.59 3.36
CA TRP A 216 -2.21 -25.88 2.66
C TRP A 216 -3.34 -25.88 1.63
N ASP A 217 -4.48 -25.28 1.98
CA ASP A 217 -5.66 -25.18 1.12
C ASP A 217 -5.62 -23.94 0.21
N HIS A 218 -4.57 -23.11 0.31
CA HIS A 218 -4.46 -21.89 -0.49
C HIS A 218 -4.03 -22.24 -1.92
N ARG A 219 -4.82 -21.81 -2.91
CA ARG A 219 -4.52 -22.12 -4.31
C ARG A 219 -3.20 -21.45 -4.75
N PRO A 220 -2.19 -22.21 -5.23
CA PRO A 220 -0.90 -21.66 -5.67
C PRO A 220 -1.01 -20.56 -6.75
N LEU A 221 -2.08 -20.60 -7.56
CA LEU A 221 -2.36 -19.64 -8.62
C LEU A 221 -2.46 -18.19 -8.15
N THR A 222 -2.78 -17.94 -6.90
CA THR A 222 -2.86 -16.59 -6.36
C THR A 222 -1.48 -15.93 -6.24
N VAL A 223 -0.42 -16.73 -6.10
CA VAL A 223 0.97 -16.26 -5.98
C VAL A 223 1.73 -16.45 -7.30
N SER A 224 1.42 -17.50 -8.06
CA SER A 224 2.18 -17.90 -9.26
C SER A 224 1.93 -17.02 -10.49
N TYR A 225 0.88 -16.20 -10.50
CA TYR A 225 0.59 -15.33 -11.66
C TYR A 225 1.74 -14.34 -11.98
N ASN A 226 2.62 -14.10 -11.00
CA ASN A 226 3.76 -13.20 -11.14
C ASN A 226 5.13 -13.91 -11.13
N THR A 227 5.17 -15.23 -10.90
CA THR A 227 6.41 -16.01 -10.79
C THR A 227 6.57 -17.09 -11.84
N SER A 228 5.55 -17.36 -12.66
CA SER A 228 5.69 -18.28 -13.78
C SER A 228 6.52 -17.62 -14.88
N PRO A 229 7.59 -18.26 -15.37
CA PRO A 229 8.23 -17.82 -16.58
C PRO A 229 7.21 -17.81 -17.71
N SER A 230 7.17 -16.74 -18.48
CA SER A 230 6.33 -16.64 -19.68
C SER A 230 6.59 -17.86 -20.56
N PRO A 231 5.58 -18.59 -21.01
CA PRO A 231 5.79 -19.67 -21.96
C PRO A 231 6.47 -19.09 -23.19
N ARG A 232 7.60 -19.69 -23.58
CA ARG A 232 8.33 -19.34 -24.80
C ARG A 232 7.55 -19.70 -26.02
#